data_fcf2beb6fc97badee7fbfdc44c4fefa3
#
_entry.id   fcf2beb6fc97badee7fbfdc44c4fefa3
#
_cell.length_a   1.000
_cell.length_b   1.000
_cell.length_c   1.000
_cell.angle_alpha   90.00
_cell.angle_beta   90.00
_cell.angle_gamma   90.00
#
_symmetry.space_group_name_H-M   'P 1'
#
loop_
_entity.id
_entity.type
_entity.pdbx_description
1 polymer ?
#
loop_
_entity_poly.entity_id
_entity_poly.type
_entity_poly.pdbx_seq_one_letter_code
_entity_poly.pdbx_strand_id
1 'polypeptide(L)' 'MSNAQIGARLRSLRGNTPRAVVADAVGISVSALQMYENGARVPRDQTKMALAEYYGTTVTAIFFSQEAHETCGVPA' A
#
# COMPACT_ATOMS: atom_id res chain seq x y z
N MET A 1 7.07 4.06 9.70
CA MET A 1 6.57 2.76 9.20
C MET A 1 7.60 2.15 8.28
N SER A 2 7.90 0.88 8.43
CA SER A 2 8.89 0.23 7.58
C SER A 2 8.28 -0.21 6.26
N ASN A 3 9.14 -0.45 5.27
CA ASN A 3 8.68 -0.95 3.98
C ASN A 3 8.01 -2.32 4.11
N ALA A 4 8.48 -3.13 5.06
CA ALA A 4 7.87 -4.43 5.31
C ALA A 4 6.44 -4.29 5.83
N GLN A 5 6.19 -3.30 6.68
CA GLN A 5 4.85 -3.04 7.19
C GLN A 5 3.92 -2.55 6.08
N ILE A 6 4.45 -1.68 5.23
CA ILE A 6 3.69 -1.20 4.06
C ILE A 6 3.31 -2.38 3.17
N GLY A 7 4.28 -3.24 2.90
CA GLY A 7 4.05 -4.40 2.06
C GLY A 7 3.02 -5.34 2.65
N ALA A 8 3.08 -5.55 3.96
CA ALA A 8 2.12 -6.40 4.65
C ALA A 8 0.70 -5.83 4.54
N ARG A 9 0.56 -4.51 4.65
CA ARG A 9 -0.74 -3.87 4.47
C ARG A 9 -1.27 -4.03 3.07
N LEU A 10 -0.41 -3.84 2.08
CA LEU A 10 -0.80 -4.01 0.68
C LEU A 10 -1.28 -5.43 0.42
N ARG A 11 -0.55 -6.41 0.94
CA ARG A 11 -0.94 -7.81 0.80
C ARG A 11 -2.28 -8.09 1.47
N SER A 12 -2.47 -7.54 2.65
CA SER A 12 -3.70 -7.71 3.40
C SER A 12 -4.89 -7.12 2.64
N LEU A 13 -4.71 -5.93 2.07
CA LEU A 13 -5.76 -5.28 1.30
C LEU A 13 -6.08 -6.04 0.02
N ARG A 14 -5.06 -6.62 -0.59
CA ARG A 14 -5.27 -7.42 -1.80
C ARG A 14 -6.03 -8.70 -1.50
N GLY A 15 -5.81 -9.30 -0.35
CA GLY A 15 -6.50 -10.52 0.04
C GLY A 15 -6.28 -11.63 -0.97
N ASN A 16 -7.37 -12.19 -1.47
CA ASN A 16 -7.33 -13.29 -2.44
C ASN A 16 -7.32 -12.83 -3.90
N THR A 17 -7.33 -11.53 -4.14
CA THR A 17 -7.30 -11.01 -5.50
C THR A 17 -5.94 -11.28 -6.13
N PRO A 18 -5.88 -11.86 -7.34
CA PRO A 18 -4.59 -12.09 -7.99
C PRO A 18 -3.84 -10.78 -8.22
N ARG A 19 -2.52 -10.84 -8.08
CA ARG A 19 -1.67 -9.66 -8.30
C ARG A 19 -1.87 -9.06 -9.69
N ALA A 20 -2.07 -9.93 -10.69
CA ALA A 20 -2.25 -9.47 -12.06
C ALA A 20 -3.46 -8.54 -12.21
N VAL A 21 -4.54 -8.85 -11.49
CA VAL A 21 -5.75 -8.03 -11.53
C VAL A 21 -5.47 -6.64 -10.94
N VAL A 22 -4.84 -6.60 -9.78
CA VAL A 22 -4.54 -5.33 -9.11
C VAL A 22 -3.53 -4.52 -9.93
N ALA A 23 -2.47 -5.18 -10.39
CA ALA A 23 -1.42 -4.51 -11.15
C ALA A 23 -1.99 -3.88 -12.42
N ASP A 24 -2.85 -4.60 -13.11
CA ASP A 24 -3.49 -4.08 -14.32
C ASP A 24 -4.38 -2.87 -14.00
N ALA A 25 -5.18 -2.97 -12.95
CA ALA A 25 -6.08 -1.88 -12.55
C ALA A 25 -5.33 -0.63 -12.12
N VAL A 26 -4.17 -0.79 -11.51
CA VAL A 26 -3.36 0.32 -11.00
C VAL A 26 -2.38 0.84 -12.05
N GLY A 27 -2.14 0.06 -13.11
CA GLY A 27 -1.25 0.47 -14.19
C GLY A 27 0.22 0.20 -13.92
N ILE A 28 0.52 -0.88 -13.19
CA ILE A 28 1.89 -1.28 -12.89
C ILE A 28 2.09 -2.74 -13.29
N SER A 29 3.35 -3.19 -13.29
CA SER A 29 3.65 -4.59 -13.56
C SER A 29 3.39 -5.44 -12.33
N VAL A 30 3.18 -6.73 -12.55
CA VAL A 30 3.05 -7.70 -11.45
C VAL A 30 4.32 -7.71 -10.62
N SER A 31 5.47 -7.63 -11.28
CA SER A 31 6.77 -7.60 -10.58
C SER A 31 6.87 -6.39 -9.65
N ALA A 32 6.41 -5.22 -10.12
CA ALA A 32 6.44 -4.01 -9.29
C ALA A 32 5.56 -4.19 -8.06
N LEU A 33 4.34 -4.69 -8.24
CA LEU A 33 3.44 -4.93 -7.13
C LEU A 33 4.05 -5.91 -6.13
N GLN A 34 4.68 -6.96 -6.63
CA GLN A 34 5.34 -7.94 -5.78
C GLN A 34 6.44 -7.32 -4.95
N MET A 35 7.24 -6.44 -5.55
CA MET A 35 8.30 -5.74 -4.82
C MET A 35 7.73 -4.83 -3.73
N TYR A 36 6.63 -4.16 -4.02
CA TYR A 36 5.99 -3.31 -3.01
C TYR A 36 5.47 -4.15 -1.86
N GLU A 37 4.84 -5.28 -2.15
CA GLU A 37 4.31 -6.16 -1.11
C GLU A 37 5.39 -6.84 -0.29
N ASN A 38 6.55 -7.06 -0.89
CA ASN A 38 7.69 -7.66 -0.17
C ASN A 38 8.54 -6.63 0.58
N GLY A 39 8.24 -5.36 0.43
CA GLY A 39 9.01 -4.32 1.07
C GLY A 39 10.33 -4.02 0.39
N ALA A 40 10.53 -4.53 -0.81
CA ALA A 40 11.79 -4.30 -1.56
C ALA A 40 11.82 -2.90 -2.16
N ARG A 41 10.67 -2.31 -2.43
CA ARG A 41 10.56 -0.98 -3.02
C ARG A 41 9.36 -0.24 -2.45
N VAL A 42 9.44 1.09 -2.50
CA VAL A 42 8.31 1.96 -2.13
C VAL A 42 7.74 2.54 -3.42
N PRO A 43 6.42 2.49 -3.63
CA PRO A 43 5.85 3.06 -4.83
C PRO A 43 5.98 4.58 -4.86
N ARG A 44 5.97 5.14 -6.06
CA ARG A 44 5.93 6.59 -6.26
C ARG A 44 4.58 7.13 -5.79
N ASP A 45 4.52 8.46 -5.60
CA ASP A 45 3.31 9.10 -5.11
C ASP A 45 2.09 8.77 -6.00
N GLN A 46 2.27 8.80 -7.31
CA GLN A 46 1.20 8.48 -8.23
C GLN A 46 0.67 7.06 -8.03
N THR A 47 1.58 6.11 -7.86
CA THR A 47 1.21 4.72 -7.63
C THR A 47 0.56 4.54 -6.26
N LYS A 48 1.06 5.27 -5.25
CA LYS A 48 0.45 5.25 -3.92
C LYS A 48 -1.01 5.67 -4.00
N MET A 49 -1.27 6.75 -4.72
CA MET A 49 -2.63 7.26 -4.86
C MET A 49 -3.52 6.26 -5.60
N ALA A 50 -3.00 5.65 -6.65
CA ALA A 50 -3.75 4.67 -7.42
C ALA A 50 -4.08 3.43 -6.58
N LEU A 51 -3.12 2.96 -5.79
CA LEU A 51 -3.35 1.82 -4.91
C LEU A 51 -4.39 2.12 -3.85
N ALA A 52 -4.29 3.30 -3.23
CA ALA A 52 -5.26 3.72 -2.21
C ALA A 52 -6.65 3.79 -2.80
N GLU A 53 -6.78 4.37 -3.98
CA GLU A 53 -8.06 4.50 -4.65
C GLU A 53 -8.64 3.13 -5.00
N TYR A 54 -7.80 2.25 -5.53
CA TYR A 54 -8.25 0.91 -5.91
C TYR A 54 -8.77 0.14 -4.70
N TYR A 55 -8.08 0.25 -3.57
CA TYR A 55 -8.46 -0.48 -2.36
C TYR A 55 -9.51 0.25 -1.51
N GLY A 56 -9.95 1.44 -1.95
CA GLY A 56 -10.98 2.18 -1.25
C GLY A 56 -10.54 2.76 0.09
N THR A 57 -9.29 3.17 0.17
CA THR A 57 -8.72 3.73 1.38
C THR A 57 -7.90 4.97 1.05
N THR A 58 -7.05 5.43 1.95
CA THR A 58 -6.24 6.62 1.75
C THR A 58 -4.77 6.27 1.71
N VAL A 59 -3.98 7.14 1.08
CA VAL A 59 -2.53 6.99 1.07
C VAL A 59 -1.99 6.97 2.49
N THR A 60 -2.52 7.84 3.35
CA THR A 60 -2.10 7.89 4.74
C THR A 60 -2.34 6.56 5.46
N ALA A 61 -3.49 5.95 5.22
CA ALA A 61 -3.84 4.69 5.89
C ALA A 61 -2.88 3.56 5.51
N ILE A 62 -2.42 3.54 4.27
CA ILE A 62 -1.53 2.48 3.80
C ILE A 62 -0.07 2.78 4.12
N PHE A 63 0.38 4.00 3.81
CA PHE A 63 1.81 4.29 3.74
C PHE A 63 2.33 5.11 4.92
N PHE A 64 1.47 5.82 5.62
CA PHE A 64 1.88 6.73 6.68
C PHE A 64 1.19 6.50 8.00
N SER A 65 0.23 5.63 8.08
CA SER A 65 -0.51 5.37 9.30
C SER A 65 0.42 4.79 10.36
N GLN A 66 0.38 5.41 11.53
CA GLN A 66 1.10 4.88 12.67
C GLN A 66 0.11 4.18 13.53
N GLU A 67 0.49 3.31 13.98
CA GLU A 67 -0.34 2.68 14.89
C GLU A 67 -0.57 3.47 16.13
N ALA A 68 -0.10 4.37 15.24
CA ALA A 68 -0.20 4.89 15.81
C ALA A 68 -0.38 5.55 16.41
N HIS A 69 -0.36 5.69 16.39
CA HIS A 69 -0.50 6.26 16.73
C HIS A 69 -0.84 6.66 17.44
N GLU A 70 -0.66 6.58 17.46
CA GLU A 70 -0.95 6.99 17.94
C GLU A 70 -1.13 7.79 18.33
N THR A 71 -0.93 7.96 18.37
CA THR A 71 -1.05 8.70 18.56
C THR A 71 -1.21 9.43 18.68
N CYS A 72 -0.99 9.67 18.75
CA CYS A 72 -1.12 10.38 18.65
C CYS A 72 -1.49 10.93 18.53
N GLY A 73 -1.62 10.96 18.39
CA GLY A 73 -2.04 11.61 18.05
C GLY A 73 -2.38 12.35 17.89
N VAL A 74 -2.37 12.55 17.75
CA VAL A 74 -2.74 13.21 17.36
C VAL A 74 -3.08 13.93 17.25
N PRO A 75 -3.18 14.30 17.11
CA PRO A 75 -3.60 14.96 16.83
C PRO A 75 -3.93 15.51 16.68
N ALA A 76 -4.11 15.65 16.67
CA ALA A 76 -4.49 16.03 16.39
C ALA A 76 -4.75 16.29 16.22
#